data_a3bbdeb2fa7cf64eace9684de46d5468
#
_entry.id   a3bbdeb2fa7cf64eace9684de46d5468
#
_cell.length_a   1.000
_cell.length_b   1.000
_cell.length_c   1.000
_cell.angle_alpha   90.00
_cell.angle_beta   90.00
_cell.angle_gamma   90.00
#
_symmetry.space_group_name_H-M   'P 1'
#
loop_
_entity.id
_entity.type
_entity.pdbx_description
1 polymer ?
#
loop_
_entity_poly.entity_id
_entity_poly.type
_entity_poly.pdbx_seq_one_letter_code
_entity_poly.pdbx_strand_id
1 'polypeptide(L)'
;MNYGDTHTEDSLVSRLGRLYGIERGLDCGPNIIMDQYWKVWDGGERQDRYKWYYEADFLYVTKSYYLYEVEIKISISDFRADQKKSKYHDHPDVKGLYYFVPQELYSQHEDEIKSTCKEKGAGLIVDGYPITTVLKPKIRKDVKPLSDNGYMHYLRLFAKKWVRER
;
A
#
# COMPACT_ATOMS: atom_id res chain seq x y z
N MET A 1 8.86 15.98 -28.06
CA MET A 1 7.67 16.51 -27.40
C MET A 1 7.77 16.22 -25.93
N ASN A 2 8.05 17.24 -25.11
CA ASN A 2 8.03 17.10 -23.66
C ASN A 2 6.58 17.07 -23.20
N TYR A 3 6.03 15.90 -23.02
CA TYR A 3 4.85 15.73 -22.19
C TYR A 3 5.33 15.90 -20.74
N GLY A 4 5.17 17.10 -20.21
CA GLY A 4 5.24 17.31 -18.77
C GLY A 4 4.05 16.60 -18.13
N ASP A 5 4.18 15.28 -17.96
CA ASP A 5 3.24 14.51 -17.15
C ASP A 5 3.40 15.02 -15.72
N THR A 6 2.49 15.90 -15.32
CA THR A 6 2.33 16.24 -13.91
C THR A 6 1.89 14.96 -13.22
N HIS A 7 2.81 14.33 -12.47
CA HIS A 7 2.49 13.15 -11.66
C HIS A 7 1.44 13.56 -10.64
N THR A 8 0.23 13.04 -10.83
CA THR A 8 -0.84 13.10 -9.84
C THR A 8 -0.92 11.76 -9.13
N GLU A 9 -1.46 11.74 -7.93
CA GLU A 9 -1.71 10.51 -7.20
C GLU A 9 -2.55 9.53 -8.04
N ASP A 10 -3.60 10.02 -8.70
CA ASP A 10 -4.46 9.21 -9.59
C ASP A 10 -3.69 8.59 -10.76
N SER A 11 -2.75 9.33 -11.35
CA SER A 11 -1.93 8.79 -12.44
C SER A 11 -1.02 7.67 -11.95
N LEU A 12 -0.45 7.80 -10.76
CA LEU A 12 0.40 6.78 -10.12
C LEU A 12 -0.42 5.56 -9.69
N VAL A 13 -1.63 5.76 -9.13
CA VAL A 13 -2.58 4.68 -8.84
C VAL A 13 -2.90 3.87 -10.09
N SER A 14 -3.19 4.55 -11.20
CA SER A 14 -3.50 3.88 -12.48
C SER A 14 -2.32 3.04 -12.99
N ARG A 15 -1.09 3.54 -12.86
CA ARG A 15 0.13 2.81 -13.24
C ARG A 15 0.37 1.59 -12.35
N LEU A 16 0.16 1.71 -11.03
CA LEU A 16 0.22 0.55 -10.11
C LEU A 16 -0.86 -0.48 -10.41
N GLY A 17 -2.10 -0.04 -10.66
CA GLY A 17 -3.20 -0.92 -11.05
C GLY A 17 -2.89 -1.71 -12.33
N ARG A 18 -2.29 -1.05 -13.34
CA ARG A 18 -1.83 -1.74 -14.55
C ARG A 18 -0.72 -2.75 -14.26
N LEU A 19 0.32 -2.33 -13.52
CA LEU A 19 1.46 -3.20 -13.18
C LEU A 19 1.02 -4.43 -12.38
N TYR A 20 0.31 -4.22 -11.26
CA TYR A 20 -0.05 -5.31 -10.37
C TYR A 20 -1.26 -6.08 -10.87
N GLY A 21 -2.32 -5.40 -11.31
CA GLY A 21 -3.57 -6.03 -11.73
C GLY A 21 -3.46 -6.69 -13.10
N ILE A 22 -2.99 -5.96 -14.12
CA ILE A 22 -2.99 -6.46 -15.50
C ILE A 22 -1.73 -7.26 -15.81
N GLU A 23 -0.54 -6.67 -15.63
CA GLU A 23 0.71 -7.29 -16.07
C GLU A 23 1.14 -8.46 -15.16
N ARG A 24 0.93 -8.35 -13.83
CA ARG A 24 1.28 -9.39 -12.86
C ARG A 24 0.11 -10.32 -12.51
N GLY A 25 -1.12 -9.96 -12.87
CA GLY A 25 -2.33 -10.74 -12.59
C GLY A 25 -2.59 -10.93 -11.10
N LEU A 26 -2.40 -9.88 -10.31
CA LEU A 26 -2.66 -9.86 -8.88
C LEU A 26 -3.93 -9.06 -8.57
N ASP A 27 -4.62 -9.42 -7.51
CA ASP A 27 -5.73 -8.63 -7.01
C ASP A 27 -5.21 -7.40 -6.27
N CYS A 28 -5.72 -6.22 -6.63
CA CYS A 28 -5.25 -4.94 -6.09
C CYS A 28 -6.34 -3.88 -6.09
N GLY A 29 -6.17 -2.83 -5.29
CA GLY A 29 -7.09 -1.70 -5.26
C GLY A 29 -6.53 -0.49 -4.53
N PRO A 30 -6.98 0.72 -4.93
CA PRO A 30 -6.57 1.99 -4.34
C PRO A 30 -7.46 2.40 -3.17
N ASN A 31 -6.94 3.31 -2.33
CA ASN A 31 -7.67 4.04 -1.30
C ASN A 31 -8.50 3.13 -0.38
N ILE A 32 -7.88 2.08 0.16
CA ILE A 32 -8.55 1.08 0.97
C ILE A 32 -8.52 1.47 2.44
N ILE A 33 -9.69 1.55 3.06
CA ILE A 33 -9.81 1.74 4.50
C ILE A 33 -9.33 0.48 5.20
N MET A 34 -8.29 0.62 6.00
CA MET A 34 -7.73 -0.43 6.83
C MET A 34 -8.43 -0.42 8.17
N ASP A 35 -9.32 -1.38 8.37
CA ASP A 35 -10.09 -1.54 9.58
C ASP A 35 -10.16 -3.01 10.01
N GLN A 36 -10.57 -3.25 11.21
CA GLN A 36 -10.73 -4.59 11.75
C GLN A 36 -12.02 -4.70 12.57
N TYR A 37 -12.81 -5.70 12.24
CA TYR A 37 -13.96 -6.12 13.05
C TYR A 37 -13.65 -7.45 13.71
N TRP A 38 -13.92 -7.54 15.01
CA TRP A 38 -13.82 -8.81 15.73
C TRP A 38 -14.92 -8.92 16.78
N LYS A 39 -15.22 -10.15 17.14
CA LYS A 39 -16.24 -10.48 18.14
C LYS A 39 -15.55 -10.93 19.42
N VAL A 40 -15.93 -10.33 20.53
CA VAL A 40 -15.41 -10.67 21.86
C VAL A 40 -16.57 -11.20 22.69
N TRP A 41 -16.33 -12.25 23.47
CA TRP A 41 -17.22 -12.70 24.52
C TRP A 41 -16.81 -12.03 25.83
N ASP A 42 -17.67 -11.21 26.39
CA ASP A 42 -17.43 -10.51 27.65
C ASP A 42 -18.64 -10.73 28.56
N GLY A 43 -18.43 -11.35 29.73
CA GLY A 43 -19.48 -11.62 30.71
C GLY A 43 -20.66 -12.46 30.22
N GLY A 44 -20.47 -13.28 29.16
CA GLY A 44 -21.52 -14.10 28.56
C GLY A 44 -22.31 -13.41 27.44
N GLU A 45 -21.99 -12.16 27.13
CA GLU A 45 -22.56 -11.42 26.00
C GLU A 45 -21.56 -11.28 24.86
N ARG A 46 -22.09 -11.36 23.63
CA ARG A 46 -21.33 -11.14 22.41
C ARG A 46 -21.23 -9.66 22.10
N GLN A 47 -20.02 -9.13 22.11
CA GLN A 47 -19.74 -7.74 21.72
C GLN A 47 -19.01 -7.69 20.40
N ASP A 48 -19.48 -6.82 19.49
CA ASP A 48 -18.77 -6.51 18.26
C ASP A 48 -17.78 -5.37 18.54
N ARG A 49 -16.52 -5.57 18.22
CA ARG A 49 -15.45 -4.58 18.33
C ARG A 49 -15.02 -4.13 16.95
N TYR A 50 -14.68 -2.84 16.85
CA TYR A 50 -14.21 -2.21 15.63
C TYR A 50 -12.96 -1.39 15.92
N LYS A 51 -11.97 -1.48 15.06
CA LYS A 51 -10.79 -0.61 15.08
C LYS A 51 -10.53 -0.10 13.69
N TRP A 52 -10.50 1.22 13.54
CA TRP A 52 -9.99 1.89 12.36
C TRP A 52 -8.48 2.10 12.53
N TYR A 53 -7.71 1.84 11.48
CA TYR A 53 -6.27 2.05 11.47
C TYR A 53 -5.92 3.29 10.65
N TYR A 54 -6.10 3.23 9.34
CA TYR A 54 -5.80 4.28 8.38
C TYR A 54 -6.40 3.94 7.02
N GLU A 55 -6.26 4.84 6.04
CA GLU A 55 -6.53 4.56 4.63
C GLU A 55 -5.21 4.32 3.91
N ALA A 56 -5.06 3.17 3.25
CA ALA A 56 -3.90 2.81 2.45
C ALA A 56 -4.08 3.32 1.02
N ASP A 57 -3.08 3.96 0.45
CA ASP A 57 -3.15 4.49 -0.92
C ASP A 57 -3.34 3.38 -1.96
N PHE A 58 -2.65 2.26 -1.78
CA PHE A 58 -2.79 1.11 -2.68
C PHE A 58 -2.43 -0.19 -1.97
N LEU A 59 -3.23 -1.24 -2.22
CA LEU A 59 -2.99 -2.59 -1.72
C LEU A 59 -2.93 -3.59 -2.87
N TYR A 60 -2.14 -4.65 -2.70
CA TYR A 60 -2.23 -5.84 -3.54
C TYR A 60 -2.05 -7.13 -2.75
N VAL A 61 -2.64 -8.21 -3.25
CA VAL A 61 -2.50 -9.56 -2.68
C VAL A 61 -1.63 -10.40 -3.59
N THR A 62 -0.63 -11.05 -3.02
CA THR A 62 0.24 -11.98 -3.77
C THR A 62 -0.47 -13.30 -4.08
N LYS A 63 0.07 -14.09 -5.00
CA LYS A 63 -0.42 -15.46 -5.29
C LYS A 63 -0.37 -16.38 -4.08
N SER A 64 0.44 -16.05 -3.06
CA SER A 64 0.53 -16.78 -1.79
C SER A 64 -0.36 -16.16 -0.71
N TYR A 65 -1.32 -15.32 -1.09
CA TYR A 65 -2.31 -14.69 -0.21
C TYR A 65 -1.73 -13.75 0.86
N TYR A 66 -0.56 -13.17 0.64
CA TYR A 66 -0.04 -12.10 1.49
C TYR A 66 -0.45 -10.73 0.97
N LEU A 67 -0.91 -9.88 1.88
CA LEU A 67 -1.28 -8.49 1.62
C LEU A 67 -0.04 -7.59 1.74
N TYR A 68 0.17 -6.76 0.73
CA TYR A 68 1.19 -5.70 0.71
C TYR A 68 0.56 -4.35 0.52
N GLU A 69 1.16 -3.36 1.12
CA GLU A 69 0.77 -1.96 1.05
C GLU A 69 1.78 -1.17 0.21
N VAL A 70 1.28 -0.26 -0.60
CA VAL A 70 2.09 0.70 -1.36
C VAL A 70 1.57 2.09 -1.05
N GLU A 71 2.44 2.90 -0.46
CA GLU A 71 2.17 4.30 -0.12
C GLU A 71 2.72 5.20 -1.22
N ILE A 72 1.90 6.08 -1.78
CA ILE A 72 2.25 6.93 -2.90
C ILE A 72 2.71 8.30 -2.39
N LYS A 73 3.86 8.78 -2.84
CA LYS A 73 4.40 10.10 -2.48
C LYS A 73 4.82 10.84 -3.73
N ILE A 74 4.17 11.96 -4.00
CA ILE A 74 4.42 12.79 -5.19
C ILE A 74 5.37 13.96 -4.93
N SER A 75 5.66 14.26 -3.66
CA SER A 75 6.58 15.32 -3.25
C SER A 75 7.44 14.91 -2.08
N ILE A 76 8.61 15.55 -1.94
CA ILE A 76 9.48 15.31 -0.79
C ILE A 76 8.88 15.79 0.53
N SER A 77 8.07 16.85 0.50
CA SER A 77 7.37 17.35 1.68
C SER A 77 6.34 16.34 2.20
N ASP A 78 5.60 15.70 1.30
CA ASP A 78 4.64 14.67 1.62
C ASP A 78 5.35 13.40 2.16
N PHE A 79 6.43 12.99 1.49
CA PHE A 79 7.27 11.88 1.96
C PHE A 79 7.81 12.14 3.38
N ARG A 80 8.32 13.35 3.67
CA ARG A 80 8.80 13.73 5.01
C ARG A 80 7.68 13.82 6.04
N ALA A 81 6.50 14.31 5.66
CA ALA A 81 5.35 14.39 6.56
C ALA A 81 4.89 13.00 7.03
N ASP A 82 4.94 12.01 6.15
CA ASP A 82 4.59 10.63 6.48
C ASP A 82 5.52 10.01 7.54
N GLN A 83 6.78 10.42 7.58
CA GLN A 83 7.76 9.91 8.56
C GLN A 83 7.43 10.33 10.02
N LYS A 84 6.64 11.38 10.19
CA LYS A 84 6.22 11.90 11.50
C LYS A 84 5.00 11.19 12.07
N LYS A 85 4.30 10.38 11.27
CA LYS A 85 3.12 9.63 11.69
C LYS A 85 3.55 8.41 12.51
N SER A 86 3.31 8.42 13.82
CA SER A 86 3.46 7.23 14.67
C SER A 86 2.26 6.31 14.46
N LYS A 87 2.43 5.02 14.32
CA LYS A 87 1.37 4.01 14.14
C LYS A 87 0.64 4.04 12.78
N TYR A 88 1.29 4.52 11.73
CA TYR A 88 0.83 4.34 10.36
C TYR A 88 1.46 3.05 9.79
N HIS A 89 0.75 2.37 8.92
CA HIS A 89 1.20 1.14 8.26
C HIS A 89 1.42 -0.06 9.21
N ASP A 90 0.68 -0.11 10.33
CA ASP A 90 0.82 -1.15 11.35
C ASP A 90 -0.33 -2.17 11.35
N HIS A 91 -1.15 -2.20 10.30
CA HIS A 91 -2.25 -3.15 10.19
C HIS A 91 -1.74 -4.60 10.24
N PRO A 92 -2.37 -5.49 11.05
CA PRO A 92 -1.87 -6.85 11.28
C PRO A 92 -1.83 -7.74 10.03
N ASP A 93 -2.64 -7.45 9.00
CA ASP A 93 -2.66 -8.24 7.76
C ASP A 93 -1.54 -7.84 6.79
N VAL A 94 -0.93 -6.66 6.93
CA VAL A 94 0.07 -6.15 6.00
C VAL A 94 1.42 -6.85 6.22
N LYS A 95 1.90 -7.56 5.20
CA LYS A 95 3.16 -8.30 5.20
C LYS A 95 4.38 -7.41 5.01
N GLY A 96 4.25 -6.38 4.19
CA GLY A 96 5.30 -5.43 3.90
C GLY A 96 4.75 -4.15 3.28
N LEU A 97 5.49 -3.05 3.48
CA LEU A 97 5.19 -1.72 2.98
C LEU A 97 6.19 -1.34 1.90
N TYR A 98 5.70 -0.76 0.82
CA TYR A 98 6.49 -0.06 -0.19
C TYR A 98 6.14 1.42 -0.23
N TYR A 99 7.12 2.28 -0.48
CA TYR A 99 6.88 3.61 -1.02
C TYR A 99 6.97 3.58 -2.54
N PHE A 100 6.08 4.30 -3.21
CA PHE A 100 6.08 4.50 -4.65
C PHE A 100 6.22 5.97 -4.95
N VAL A 101 7.29 6.34 -5.67
CA VAL A 101 7.66 7.73 -5.93
C VAL A 101 7.94 7.94 -7.43
N PRO A 102 7.65 9.16 -7.96
CA PRO A 102 8.05 9.53 -9.32
C PRO A 102 9.57 9.48 -9.50
N GLN A 103 10.03 9.19 -10.74
CA GLN A 103 11.45 9.15 -11.09
C GLN A 103 12.14 10.49 -10.80
N GLU A 104 11.50 11.62 -11.07
CA GLU A 104 12.06 12.95 -10.82
C GLU A 104 12.30 13.19 -9.34
N LEU A 105 11.32 12.86 -8.50
CA LEU A 105 11.44 12.98 -7.05
C LEU A 105 12.58 12.11 -6.53
N TYR A 106 12.65 10.87 -6.99
CA TYR A 106 13.70 9.95 -6.63
C TYR A 106 15.09 10.47 -7.04
N SER A 107 15.25 10.95 -8.28
CA SER A 107 16.52 11.46 -8.78
C SER A 107 17.03 12.69 -8.01
N GLN A 108 16.12 13.53 -7.52
CA GLN A 108 16.47 14.73 -6.73
C GLN A 108 16.81 14.43 -5.28
N HIS A 109 16.28 13.34 -4.71
CA HIS A 109 16.35 13.03 -3.27
C HIS A 109 16.73 11.56 -2.99
N GLU A 110 17.52 10.96 -3.86
CA GLU A 110 17.81 9.52 -3.83
C GLU A 110 18.33 9.05 -2.48
N ASP A 111 19.36 9.69 -1.95
CA ASP A 111 19.99 9.28 -0.69
C ASP A 111 19.04 9.38 0.51
N GLU A 112 18.27 10.47 0.58
CA GLU A 112 17.29 10.69 1.65
C GLU A 112 16.18 9.62 1.59
N ILE A 113 15.59 9.41 0.42
CA ILE A 113 14.51 8.44 0.25
C ILE A 113 14.98 7.02 0.54
N LYS A 114 16.15 6.63 0.01
CA LYS A 114 16.72 5.30 0.26
C LYS A 114 17.05 5.05 1.72
N SER A 115 17.70 6.01 2.40
CA SER A 115 18.06 5.85 3.81
C SER A 115 16.82 5.74 4.68
N THR A 116 15.84 6.59 4.46
CA THR A 116 14.57 6.57 5.19
C THR A 116 13.80 5.25 5.00
N CYS A 117 13.71 4.76 3.76
CA CYS A 117 13.06 3.47 3.49
C CYS A 117 13.79 2.32 4.22
N LYS A 118 15.13 2.30 4.20
CA LYS A 118 15.93 1.28 4.90
C LYS A 118 15.72 1.33 6.41
N GLU A 119 15.72 2.50 7.01
CA GLU A 119 15.49 2.69 8.45
C GLU A 119 14.09 2.19 8.88
N LYS A 120 13.08 2.49 8.09
CA LYS A 120 11.71 2.00 8.31
C LYS A 120 11.54 0.50 7.99
N GLY A 121 12.44 -0.09 7.25
CA GLY A 121 12.25 -1.42 6.68
C GLY A 121 11.21 -1.44 5.56
N ALA A 122 10.94 -0.31 4.93
CA ALA A 122 10.07 -0.21 3.77
C ALA A 122 10.81 -0.54 2.47
N GLY A 123 10.09 -1.07 1.50
CA GLY A 123 10.56 -1.18 0.12
C GLY A 123 10.44 0.16 -0.61
N LEU A 124 11.03 0.25 -1.78
CA LEU A 124 10.99 1.42 -2.64
C LEU A 124 10.76 1.02 -4.09
N ILE A 125 9.73 1.57 -4.67
CA ILE A 125 9.40 1.43 -6.09
C ILE A 125 9.49 2.82 -6.72
N VAL A 126 10.12 2.91 -7.86
CA VAL A 126 10.28 4.17 -8.60
C VAL A 126 9.49 4.10 -9.90
N ASP A 127 8.67 5.14 -10.14
CA ASP A 127 7.86 5.30 -11.34
C ASP A 127 8.70 5.81 -12.50
N GLY A 128 9.55 4.94 -13.01
CA GLY A 128 10.35 5.17 -14.22
C GLY A 128 9.80 4.43 -15.43
N TYR A 129 10.64 4.34 -16.46
CA TYR A 129 10.37 3.55 -17.64
C TYR A 129 11.51 2.53 -17.83
N PRO A 130 11.32 1.27 -17.37
CA PRO A 130 10.15 0.66 -16.69
C PRO A 130 10.01 1.08 -15.22
N ILE A 131 8.86 0.79 -14.61
CA ILE A 131 8.68 0.88 -13.15
C ILE A 131 9.65 -0.11 -12.49
N THR A 132 10.45 0.36 -11.54
CA THR A 132 11.54 -0.42 -10.95
C THR A 132 11.42 -0.53 -9.43
N THR A 133 11.59 -1.73 -8.91
CA THR A 133 11.76 -1.95 -7.47
C THR A 133 13.23 -1.75 -7.10
N VAL A 134 13.53 -0.66 -6.40
CA VAL A 134 14.88 -0.29 -5.97
C VAL A 134 15.26 -0.97 -4.65
N LEU A 135 14.31 -1.07 -3.72
CA LEU A 135 14.49 -1.74 -2.43
C LEU A 135 13.32 -2.70 -2.17
N LYS A 136 13.64 -3.88 -1.63
CA LYS A 136 12.62 -4.79 -1.09
C LYS A 136 12.33 -4.44 0.36
N PRO A 137 11.09 -4.58 0.83
CA PRO A 137 10.74 -4.31 2.21
C PRO A 137 11.25 -5.40 3.14
N LYS A 138 11.46 -5.05 4.40
CA LYS A 138 11.59 -6.02 5.48
C LYS A 138 10.21 -6.62 5.74
N ILE A 139 10.06 -7.90 5.44
CA ILE A 139 8.79 -8.60 5.63
C ILE A 139 8.54 -8.92 7.11
N ARG A 140 7.31 -8.72 7.56
CA ARG A 140 6.87 -9.09 8.90
C ARG A 140 6.68 -10.60 9.01
N LYS A 141 7.45 -11.23 9.89
CA LYS A 141 7.43 -12.70 10.06
C LYS A 141 6.18 -13.21 10.77
N ASP A 142 5.56 -12.37 11.60
CA ASP A 142 4.34 -12.64 12.37
C ASP A 142 3.07 -12.65 11.51
N VAL A 143 3.10 -12.03 10.33
CA VAL A 143 1.95 -11.96 9.43
C VAL A 143 1.80 -13.26 8.65
N LYS A 144 0.61 -13.86 8.76
CA LYS A 144 0.21 -15.07 8.03
C LYS A 144 -0.47 -14.72 6.70
N PRO A 145 -0.56 -15.68 5.77
CA PRO A 145 -1.42 -15.51 4.59
C PRO A 145 -2.86 -15.23 5.01
N LEU A 146 -3.56 -14.44 4.20
CA LEU A 146 -4.99 -14.19 4.40
C LEU A 146 -5.76 -15.52 4.39
N SER A 147 -6.72 -15.66 5.30
CA SER A 147 -7.72 -16.73 5.21
C SER A 147 -8.65 -16.48 4.03
N ASP A 148 -9.43 -17.50 3.62
CA ASP A 148 -10.41 -17.35 2.55
C ASP A 148 -11.38 -16.19 2.80
N ASN A 149 -11.86 -16.03 4.02
CA ASN A 149 -12.72 -14.92 4.41
C ASN A 149 -11.99 -13.56 4.36
N GLY A 150 -10.75 -13.49 4.81
CA GLY A 150 -9.91 -12.30 4.72
C GLY A 150 -9.63 -11.92 3.27
N TYR A 151 -9.27 -12.87 2.44
CA TYR A 151 -9.07 -12.65 1.01
C TYR A 151 -10.34 -12.14 0.32
N MET A 152 -11.48 -12.78 0.54
CA MET A 152 -12.78 -12.34 0.00
C MET A 152 -13.17 -10.94 0.48
N HIS A 153 -12.82 -10.57 1.71
CA HIS A 153 -13.03 -9.22 2.23
C HIS A 153 -12.27 -8.18 1.38
N TYR A 154 -10.97 -8.38 1.16
CA TYR A 154 -10.17 -7.45 0.34
C TYR A 154 -10.62 -7.42 -1.12
N LEU A 155 -10.97 -8.55 -1.73
CA LEU A 155 -11.52 -8.58 -3.09
C LEU A 155 -12.77 -7.69 -3.24
N ARG A 156 -13.67 -7.73 -2.26
CA ARG A 156 -14.88 -6.88 -2.26
C ARG A 156 -14.52 -5.39 -2.12
N LEU A 157 -13.52 -5.06 -1.29
CA LEU A 157 -13.05 -3.69 -1.17
C LEU A 157 -12.45 -3.19 -2.48
N PHE A 158 -11.58 -3.97 -3.11
CA PHE A 158 -10.98 -3.64 -4.40
C PHE A 158 -12.04 -3.43 -5.49
N ALA A 159 -12.98 -4.35 -5.62
CA ALA A 159 -14.06 -4.24 -6.60
C ALA A 159 -14.88 -2.95 -6.43
N LYS A 160 -15.20 -2.57 -5.19
CA LYS A 160 -15.95 -1.34 -4.89
C LYS A 160 -15.18 -0.08 -5.32
N LYS A 161 -13.86 -0.05 -5.15
CA LYS A 161 -13.05 1.12 -5.50
C LYS A 161 -12.92 1.27 -7.01
N TRP A 162 -12.61 0.22 -7.74
CA TRP A 162 -12.51 0.27 -9.20
C TRP A 162 -13.82 0.60 -9.92
N VAL A 163 -14.98 0.31 -9.32
CA VAL A 163 -16.29 0.69 -9.88
C VAL A 163 -16.61 2.17 -9.62
N ARG A 164 -16.16 2.75 -8.51
CA ARG A 164 -16.46 4.15 -8.16
C ARG A 164 -15.59 5.17 -8.87
N GLU A 165 -14.42 4.77 -9.35
CA GLU A 165 -13.43 5.65 -10.00
C GLU A 165 -13.55 5.69 -11.54
N ARG A 166 -14.68 5.24 -12.10
CA ARG A 166 -14.98 5.32 -13.54
C ARG A 166 -15.90 6.49 -13.88
#